data_8aa58e48e6c1faaedc11f0bc7d2ee208
#
_entry.id   8aa58e48e6c1faaedc11f0bc7d2ee208
#
_cell.length_a   1.000
_cell.length_b   1.000
_cell.length_c   1.000
_cell.angle_alpha   90.00
_cell.angle_beta   90.00
_cell.angle_gamma   90.00
#
_symmetry.space_group_name_H-M   'P 1'
#
loop_
_entity.id
_entity.type
_entity.pdbx_description
1 polymer ?
#
loop_
_entity_poly.entity_id
_entity_poly.type
_entity_poly.pdbx_seq_one_letter_code
_entity_poly.pdbx_strand_id
1 'polypeptide(L)'
;MGGAALLVAGVGGCESNMTVRRGAPSILAAFEPPSPELAARMATDEFDASARYQGIQLLSTANFAGEPLYVDLFRKSTQDADPGVRAVAARALGTNGQASDALTLSPMLKDKDATVRLEAARGLQRLHNPEVVPALMNALNLAKEEDERVRREAALALAQYREPRVVDALITALDDESVAVNFGVRDGLRMLTGQDLGLARRDWQAWYRSTQTPFAAGTGYTFPVFNREKRIWEYVPFMPQPANETPALPAGLSPIDTAGAAQTAPAAQPAQTGK
;
A
#
# COMPACT_ATOMS: atom_id res chain seq x y z
N MET A 1 5.33 55.07 -1.04
CA MET A 1 5.22 54.33 -2.29
C MET A 1 4.92 52.88 -1.91
N GLY A 2 3.70 52.46 -2.20
CA GLY A 2 3.12 51.25 -1.65
C GLY A 2 3.56 49.99 -2.38
N GLY A 3 3.88 48.96 -1.59
CA GLY A 3 4.04 47.60 -2.04
C GLY A 3 2.73 46.86 -1.81
N ALA A 4 2.10 46.43 -2.89
CA ALA A 4 0.89 45.63 -2.84
C ALA A 4 1.24 44.22 -2.36
N ALA A 5 0.72 43.83 -1.20
CA ALA A 5 0.74 42.44 -0.73
C ALA A 5 -0.38 41.67 -1.42
N LEU A 6 -0.04 40.74 -2.29
CA LEU A 6 -0.99 39.77 -2.82
C LEU A 6 -1.26 38.71 -1.74
N LEU A 7 -2.44 38.79 -1.14
CA LEU A 7 -3.02 37.75 -0.29
C LEU A 7 -3.55 36.64 -1.21
N VAL A 8 -2.83 35.51 -1.32
CA VAL A 8 -3.36 34.30 -1.89
C VAL A 8 -4.05 33.52 -0.77
N ALA A 9 -5.37 33.58 -0.76
CA ALA A 9 -6.20 32.77 0.13
C ALA A 9 -6.04 31.28 -0.22
N GLY A 10 -5.63 30.48 0.75
CA GLY A 10 -5.49 29.05 0.62
C GLY A 10 -6.86 28.37 0.47
N VAL A 11 -7.00 27.58 -0.57
CA VAL A 11 -8.02 26.54 -0.69
C VAL A 11 -7.30 25.22 -0.41
N GLY A 12 -7.66 24.58 0.69
CA GLY A 12 -7.08 23.32 1.12
C GLY A 12 -7.29 22.20 0.08
N GLY A 13 -6.20 21.57 -0.28
CA GLY A 13 -6.16 20.40 -1.13
C GLY A 13 -4.71 20.00 -1.30
N CYS A 14 -4.38 18.75 -1.01
CA CYS A 14 -3.09 18.07 -1.04
C CYS A 14 -1.95 18.88 -1.67
N GLU A 15 -1.10 19.38 -0.83
CA GLU A 15 0.02 20.23 -1.21
C GLU A 15 1.00 19.46 -2.09
N SER A 16 1.11 19.88 -3.35
CA SER A 16 2.38 19.69 -4.06
C SER A 16 3.44 20.40 -3.24
N ASN A 17 4.50 19.69 -2.81
CA ASN A 17 5.59 20.18 -1.97
C ASN A 17 6.44 21.26 -2.67
N MET A 18 5.83 22.32 -3.17
CA MET A 18 6.52 23.54 -3.60
C MET A 18 6.68 24.46 -2.39
N THR A 19 7.60 24.12 -1.51
CA THR A 19 8.01 25.02 -0.43
C THR A 19 8.91 26.11 -1.02
N VAL A 20 8.47 27.36 -0.94
CA VAL A 20 9.30 28.51 -1.33
C VAL A 20 10.53 28.55 -0.44
N ARG A 21 11.70 28.31 -1.02
CA ARG A 21 12.97 28.25 -0.30
C ARG A 21 13.41 29.65 0.10
N ARG A 22 13.33 30.00 1.39
CA ARG A 22 13.85 31.29 1.89
C ARG A 22 15.36 31.37 1.63
N GLY A 23 15.80 32.47 1.02
CA GLY A 23 17.21 32.71 0.69
C GLY A 23 17.66 32.11 -0.64
N ALA A 24 16.74 31.65 -1.50
CA ALA A 24 17.09 31.21 -2.85
C ALA A 24 17.69 32.36 -3.69
N PRO A 25 18.74 32.10 -4.50
CA PRO A 25 19.44 33.10 -5.30
C PRO A 25 18.58 33.68 -6.44
N SER A 26 17.48 33.02 -6.80
CA SER A 26 16.50 33.48 -7.79
C SER A 26 15.09 32.99 -7.46
N ILE A 27 14.07 33.58 -8.05
CA ILE A 27 12.68 33.15 -7.92
C ILE A 27 12.52 31.72 -8.45
N LEU A 28 13.18 31.35 -9.52
CA LEU A 28 13.13 30.00 -10.08
C LEU A 28 13.77 28.96 -9.15
N ALA A 29 14.92 29.28 -8.55
CA ALA A 29 15.60 28.42 -7.58
C ALA A 29 14.77 28.22 -6.28
N ALA A 30 13.83 29.13 -6.00
CA ALA A 30 12.90 28.97 -4.86
C ALA A 30 11.88 27.82 -5.08
N PHE A 31 11.66 27.41 -6.32
CA PHE A 31 10.73 26.36 -6.72
C PHE A 31 11.43 25.06 -7.15
N GLU A 32 12.77 25.05 -7.16
CA GLU A 32 13.50 23.81 -7.41
C GLU A 32 13.28 22.82 -6.26
N PRO A 33 13.07 21.53 -6.56
CA PRO A 33 13.01 20.51 -5.52
C PRO A 33 14.34 20.49 -4.74
N PRO A 34 14.31 20.21 -3.42
CA PRO A 34 15.52 20.06 -2.63
C PRO A 34 16.48 19.03 -3.24
N SER A 35 17.78 19.32 -3.17
CA SER A 35 18.79 18.37 -3.65
C SER A 35 18.74 17.08 -2.79
N PRO A 36 19.15 15.92 -3.34
CA PRO A 36 19.23 14.67 -2.58
C PRO A 36 20.01 14.79 -1.27
N GLU A 37 21.10 15.57 -1.26
CA GLU A 37 21.92 15.79 -0.07
C GLU A 37 21.15 16.60 1.00
N LEU A 38 20.37 17.59 0.58
CA LEU A 38 19.54 18.35 1.50
C LEU A 38 18.41 17.48 2.05
N ALA A 39 17.75 16.68 1.21
CA ALA A 39 16.72 15.76 1.64
C ALA A 39 17.27 14.71 2.62
N ALA A 40 18.49 14.20 2.40
CA ALA A 40 19.15 13.27 3.32
C ALA A 40 19.50 13.94 4.67
N ARG A 41 19.99 15.18 4.65
CA ARG A 41 20.20 15.95 5.90
C ARG A 41 18.91 16.16 6.66
N MET A 42 17.84 16.52 5.97
CA MET A 42 16.52 16.67 6.61
C MET A 42 16.06 15.34 7.21
N ALA A 43 16.18 14.25 6.49
CA ALA A 43 15.75 12.92 6.95
C ALA A 43 16.52 12.41 8.17
N THR A 44 17.70 12.98 8.45
CA THR A 44 18.57 12.61 9.58
C THR A 44 18.70 13.72 10.64
N ASP A 45 17.85 14.75 10.60
CA ASP A 45 17.85 15.82 11.59
C ASP A 45 17.50 15.27 12.99
N GLU A 46 18.37 15.50 13.97
CA GLU A 46 18.20 14.95 15.32
C GLU A 46 17.10 15.66 16.12
N PHE A 47 16.80 16.92 15.78
CA PHE A 47 15.97 17.81 16.60
C PHE A 47 14.60 18.09 15.99
N ASP A 48 14.47 18.05 14.66
CA ASP A 48 13.24 18.41 13.95
C ASP A 48 12.58 17.20 13.28
N ALA A 49 11.51 16.69 13.91
CA ALA A 49 10.70 15.61 13.36
C ALA A 49 10.01 16.00 12.03
N SER A 50 9.64 17.28 11.86
CA SER A 50 9.04 17.76 10.61
C SER A 50 10.05 17.73 9.46
N ALA A 51 11.30 18.10 9.76
CA ALA A 51 12.39 17.97 8.78
C ALA A 51 12.62 16.50 8.42
N ARG A 52 12.67 15.57 9.40
CA ARG A 52 12.82 14.13 9.13
C ARG A 52 11.68 13.60 8.27
N TYR A 53 10.44 13.92 8.60
CA TYR A 53 9.27 13.56 7.80
C TYR A 53 9.41 14.02 6.35
N GLN A 54 9.70 15.30 6.13
CA GLN A 54 9.85 15.88 4.79
C GLN A 54 11.03 15.26 4.02
N GLY A 55 12.16 15.06 4.68
CA GLY A 55 13.33 14.44 4.09
C GLY A 55 13.06 13.02 3.60
N ILE A 56 12.41 12.18 4.42
CA ILE A 56 12.02 10.81 4.04
C ILE A 56 11.01 10.84 2.88
N GLN A 57 10.02 11.74 2.93
CA GLN A 57 9.03 11.88 1.86
C GLN A 57 9.69 12.25 0.53
N LEU A 58 10.62 13.19 0.51
CA LEU A 58 11.36 13.60 -0.68
C LEU A 58 12.21 12.46 -1.24
N LEU A 59 12.96 11.76 -0.37
CA LEU A 59 13.80 10.65 -0.77
C LEU A 59 12.97 9.47 -1.31
N SER A 60 11.82 9.19 -0.70
CA SER A 60 10.98 8.03 -1.09
C SER A 60 10.35 8.14 -2.48
N THR A 61 10.27 9.36 -3.03
CA THR A 61 9.72 9.62 -4.37
C THR A 61 10.78 9.79 -5.44
N ALA A 62 12.05 9.70 -5.07
CA ALA A 62 13.17 9.83 -6.01
C ALA A 62 13.40 8.52 -6.79
N ASN A 63 13.98 8.62 -7.99
CA ASN A 63 14.27 7.44 -8.85
C ASN A 63 15.31 6.50 -8.24
N PHE A 64 16.10 6.99 -7.28
CA PHE A 64 17.11 6.22 -6.54
C PHE A 64 16.61 5.71 -5.18
N ALA A 65 15.35 5.90 -4.84
CA ALA A 65 14.77 5.56 -3.53
C ALA A 65 14.92 4.06 -3.15
N GLY A 66 14.99 3.18 -4.15
CA GLY A 66 15.22 1.74 -3.96
C GLY A 66 16.69 1.35 -3.74
N GLU A 67 17.64 2.29 -3.75
CA GLU A 67 19.03 1.97 -3.44
C GLU A 67 19.20 1.56 -1.97
N PRO A 68 20.10 0.59 -1.66
CA PRO A 68 20.24 0.04 -0.31
C PRO A 68 20.42 1.10 0.79
N LEU A 69 21.15 2.18 0.48
CA LEU A 69 21.39 3.28 1.41
C LEU A 69 20.09 3.93 1.89
N TYR A 70 19.17 4.22 0.98
CA TYR A 70 17.91 4.88 1.30
C TYR A 70 16.90 3.92 1.93
N VAL A 71 16.86 2.68 1.45
CA VAL A 71 16.02 1.64 2.05
C VAL A 71 16.45 1.38 3.51
N ASP A 72 17.75 1.38 3.82
CA ASP A 72 18.26 1.27 5.19
C ASP A 72 17.88 2.49 6.05
N LEU A 73 17.89 3.68 5.48
CA LEU A 73 17.40 4.88 6.16
C LEU A 73 15.90 4.73 6.49
N PHE A 74 15.08 4.28 5.53
CA PHE A 74 13.65 4.06 5.77
C PHE A 74 13.43 3.00 6.85
N ARG A 75 14.17 1.88 6.86
CA ARG A 75 14.10 0.87 7.94
C ARG A 75 14.40 1.47 9.31
N LYS A 76 15.46 2.26 9.43
CA LYS A 76 15.80 2.94 10.70
C LYS A 76 14.71 3.90 11.17
N SER A 77 14.14 4.65 10.23
CA SER A 77 13.11 5.65 10.50
C SER A 77 11.76 5.03 10.93
N THR A 78 11.54 3.72 10.72
CA THR A 78 10.37 3.02 11.29
C THR A 78 10.38 2.95 12.83
N GLN A 79 11.51 3.23 13.45
CA GLN A 79 11.69 3.25 14.91
C GLN A 79 11.74 4.67 15.50
N ASP A 80 11.42 5.69 14.72
CA ASP A 80 11.46 7.09 15.16
C ASP A 80 10.51 7.34 16.34
N ALA A 81 10.87 8.29 17.20
CA ALA A 81 10.04 8.70 18.31
C ALA A 81 8.71 9.32 17.84
N ASP A 82 8.76 10.08 16.73
CA ASP A 82 7.60 10.75 16.15
C ASP A 82 6.76 9.79 15.29
N PRO A 83 5.44 9.69 15.52
CA PRO A 83 4.58 8.79 14.77
C PRO A 83 4.44 9.17 13.26
N GLY A 84 4.50 10.47 12.93
CA GLY A 84 4.46 10.91 11.54
C GLY A 84 5.70 10.43 10.76
N VAL A 85 6.87 10.48 11.40
CA VAL A 85 8.12 9.96 10.82
C VAL A 85 8.03 8.45 10.65
N ARG A 86 7.52 7.70 11.64
CA ARG A 86 7.31 6.25 11.49
C ARG A 86 6.35 5.93 10.35
N ALA A 87 5.25 6.67 10.24
CA ALA A 87 4.24 6.45 9.20
C ALA A 87 4.80 6.69 7.78
N VAL A 88 5.51 7.82 7.55
CA VAL A 88 6.12 8.09 6.25
C VAL A 88 7.22 7.08 5.93
N ALA A 89 7.97 6.62 6.93
CA ALA A 89 8.98 5.57 6.77
C ALA A 89 8.36 4.22 6.38
N ALA A 90 7.23 3.84 7.00
CA ALA A 90 6.47 2.64 6.62
C ALA A 90 5.99 2.69 5.17
N ARG A 91 5.46 3.84 4.74
CA ARG A 91 5.06 4.08 3.34
C ARG A 91 6.26 3.98 2.40
N ALA A 92 7.37 4.66 2.73
CA ALA A 92 8.60 4.65 1.93
C ALA A 92 9.16 3.23 1.76
N LEU A 93 9.17 2.46 2.84
CA LEU A 93 9.64 1.08 2.84
C LEU A 93 8.70 0.16 2.06
N GLY A 94 7.37 0.34 2.18
CA GLY A 94 6.40 -0.40 1.39
C GLY A 94 6.54 -0.17 -0.12
N THR A 95 6.93 1.05 -0.53
CA THR A 95 7.06 1.41 -1.95
C THR A 95 8.43 1.02 -2.53
N ASN A 96 9.51 1.13 -1.76
CA ASN A 96 10.87 1.01 -2.25
C ASN A 96 11.64 -0.19 -1.67
N GLY A 97 11.05 -0.90 -0.70
CA GLY A 97 11.65 -2.04 -0.02
C GLY A 97 11.57 -3.35 -0.80
N GLN A 98 12.04 -4.40 -0.17
CA GLN A 98 12.06 -5.76 -0.68
C GLN A 98 11.10 -6.65 0.13
N ALA A 99 10.81 -7.86 -0.33
CA ALA A 99 9.94 -8.82 0.36
C ALA A 99 10.32 -9.06 1.84
N SER A 100 11.62 -9.06 2.17
CA SER A 100 12.11 -9.19 3.55
C SER A 100 11.70 -8.01 4.45
N ASP A 101 11.45 -6.83 3.88
CA ASP A 101 11.03 -5.64 4.63
C ASP A 101 9.60 -5.75 5.17
N ALA A 102 8.81 -6.69 4.67
CA ALA A 102 7.53 -7.03 5.25
C ALA A 102 7.65 -7.39 6.76
N LEU A 103 8.78 -8.02 7.16
CA LEU A 103 9.04 -8.34 8.57
C LEU A 103 9.33 -7.09 9.42
N THR A 104 9.83 -6.02 8.83
CA THR A 104 9.98 -4.72 9.49
C THR A 104 8.63 -4.02 9.65
N LEU A 105 7.74 -4.12 8.65
CA LEU A 105 6.40 -3.51 8.70
C LEU A 105 5.42 -4.27 9.59
N SER A 106 5.54 -5.59 9.69
CA SER A 106 4.62 -6.45 10.44
C SER A 106 4.41 -6.02 11.91
N PRO A 107 5.44 -5.75 12.72
CA PRO A 107 5.24 -5.26 14.09
C PRO A 107 4.59 -3.88 14.16
N MET A 108 4.73 -3.03 13.12
CA MET A 108 4.11 -1.71 13.05
C MET A 108 2.57 -1.76 12.95
N LEU A 109 1.98 -2.91 12.59
CA LEU A 109 0.54 -3.15 12.71
C LEU A 109 0.02 -3.10 14.16
N LYS A 110 0.91 -3.02 15.15
CA LYS A 110 0.57 -2.87 16.57
C LYS A 110 1.04 -1.52 17.13
N ASP A 111 1.42 -0.58 16.28
CA ASP A 111 1.83 0.75 16.76
C ASP A 111 0.65 1.43 17.47
N LYS A 112 0.99 2.23 18.47
CA LYS A 112 0.00 3.02 19.22
C LYS A 112 -0.76 4.04 18.35
N ASP A 113 -0.10 4.53 17.29
CA ASP A 113 -0.68 5.48 16.35
C ASP A 113 -1.36 4.77 15.18
N ALA A 114 -2.64 5.09 14.95
CA ALA A 114 -3.44 4.47 13.89
C ALA A 114 -2.91 4.78 12.48
N THR A 115 -2.28 5.94 12.27
CA THR A 115 -1.70 6.30 10.98
C THR A 115 -0.50 5.43 10.66
N VAL A 116 0.32 5.11 11.68
CA VAL A 116 1.44 4.17 11.52
C VAL A 116 0.92 2.77 11.16
N ARG A 117 -0.11 2.27 11.88
CA ARG A 117 -0.73 0.97 11.57
C ARG A 117 -1.30 0.94 10.15
N LEU A 118 -1.95 2.03 9.73
CA LEU A 118 -2.51 2.18 8.38
C LEU A 118 -1.43 2.10 7.30
N GLU A 119 -0.35 2.87 7.45
CA GLU A 119 0.72 2.88 6.47
C GLU A 119 1.51 1.56 6.44
N ALA A 120 1.63 0.87 7.58
CA ALA A 120 2.16 -0.48 7.63
C ALA A 120 1.29 -1.47 6.86
N ALA A 121 -0.04 -1.44 7.03
CA ALA A 121 -0.97 -2.30 6.30
C ALA A 121 -0.90 -2.04 4.78
N ARG A 122 -0.81 -0.78 4.35
CA ARG A 122 -0.61 -0.39 2.94
C ARG A 122 0.73 -0.84 2.39
N GLY A 123 1.81 -0.72 3.18
CA GLY A 123 3.13 -1.20 2.80
C GLY A 123 3.13 -2.71 2.58
N LEU A 124 2.43 -3.46 3.43
CA LEU A 124 2.31 -4.91 3.33
C LEU A 124 1.48 -5.39 2.12
N GLN A 125 0.72 -4.52 1.46
CA GLN A 125 0.10 -4.85 0.17
C GLN A 125 1.13 -4.92 -0.96
N ARG A 126 2.27 -4.28 -0.81
CA ARG A 126 3.34 -4.18 -1.82
C ARG A 126 4.50 -5.14 -1.59
N LEU A 127 4.56 -5.76 -0.41
CA LEU A 127 5.65 -6.65 -0.01
C LEU A 127 5.08 -8.02 0.37
N HIS A 128 5.39 -9.04 -0.42
CA HIS A 128 4.89 -10.39 -0.20
C HIS A 128 5.83 -11.19 0.70
N ASN A 129 5.34 -11.56 1.89
CA ASN A 129 6.02 -12.49 2.79
C ASN A 129 4.98 -13.27 3.60
N PRO A 130 4.85 -14.60 3.46
CA PRO A 130 3.85 -15.40 4.16
C PRO A 130 3.94 -15.35 5.70
N GLU A 131 5.10 -14.99 6.25
CA GLU A 131 5.28 -14.90 7.70
C GLU A 131 4.45 -13.77 8.34
N VAL A 132 4.01 -12.78 7.56
CA VAL A 132 3.21 -11.67 8.07
C VAL A 132 1.70 -11.96 8.14
N VAL A 133 1.24 -13.07 7.55
CA VAL A 133 -0.19 -13.44 7.50
C VAL A 133 -0.86 -13.42 8.87
N PRO A 134 -0.27 -13.99 9.96
CA PRO A 134 -0.90 -13.94 11.27
C PRO A 134 -1.07 -12.50 11.81
N ALA A 135 -0.14 -11.60 11.51
CA ALA A 135 -0.23 -10.20 11.93
C ALA A 135 -1.34 -9.46 11.15
N LEU A 136 -1.45 -9.69 9.85
CA LEU A 136 -2.52 -9.13 9.02
C LEU A 136 -3.91 -9.66 9.43
N MET A 137 -4.03 -10.95 9.78
CA MET A 137 -5.29 -11.51 10.31
C MET A 137 -5.68 -10.88 11.64
N ASN A 138 -4.72 -10.52 12.49
CA ASN A 138 -4.99 -9.77 13.71
C ASN A 138 -5.43 -8.32 13.42
N ALA A 139 -4.81 -7.67 12.45
CA ALA A 139 -5.17 -6.32 12.03
C ALA A 139 -6.51 -6.24 11.29
N LEU A 140 -6.99 -7.35 10.72
CA LEU A 140 -8.33 -7.45 10.15
C LEU A 140 -9.42 -7.63 11.23
N ASN A 141 -9.07 -8.13 12.40
CA ASN A 141 -10.04 -8.54 13.43
C ASN A 141 -10.60 -7.33 14.18
N LEU A 142 -11.92 -7.10 14.09
CA LEU A 142 -12.66 -6.01 14.76
C LEU A 142 -12.40 -5.95 16.28
N ALA A 143 -12.23 -7.09 16.95
CA ALA A 143 -11.97 -7.12 18.39
C ALA A 143 -10.53 -6.70 18.78
N LYS A 144 -9.62 -6.56 17.81
CA LYS A 144 -8.20 -6.25 18.03
C LYS A 144 -7.76 -4.94 17.40
N GLU A 145 -8.41 -4.50 16.34
CA GLU A 145 -8.12 -3.27 15.63
C GLU A 145 -9.39 -2.41 15.54
N GLU A 146 -9.36 -1.26 16.17
CA GLU A 146 -10.49 -0.33 16.21
C GLU A 146 -10.64 0.54 14.96
N ASP A 147 -9.51 0.83 14.26
CA ASP A 147 -9.53 1.68 13.06
C ASP A 147 -9.97 0.88 11.83
N GLU A 148 -11.15 1.22 11.30
CA GLU A 148 -11.72 0.56 10.12
C GLU A 148 -10.84 0.67 8.88
N ARG A 149 -10.06 1.74 8.75
CA ARG A 149 -9.14 1.93 7.61
C ARG A 149 -8.03 0.89 7.66
N VAL A 150 -7.49 0.61 8.85
CA VAL A 150 -6.47 -0.43 9.05
C VAL A 150 -7.05 -1.80 8.73
N ARG A 151 -8.26 -2.12 9.24
CA ARG A 151 -8.93 -3.39 8.94
C ARG A 151 -9.17 -3.59 7.45
N ARG A 152 -9.62 -2.53 6.76
CA ARG A 152 -9.83 -2.56 5.30
C ARG A 152 -8.52 -2.82 4.54
N GLU A 153 -7.44 -2.11 4.86
CA GLU A 153 -6.16 -2.30 4.19
C GLU A 153 -5.53 -3.67 4.52
N ALA A 154 -5.75 -4.19 5.72
CA ALA A 154 -5.34 -5.55 6.09
C ALA A 154 -6.09 -6.62 5.28
N ALA A 155 -7.41 -6.44 5.03
CA ALA A 155 -8.18 -7.32 4.16
C ALA A 155 -7.60 -7.36 2.74
N LEU A 156 -7.27 -6.20 2.17
CA LEU A 156 -6.65 -6.10 0.86
C LEU A 156 -5.24 -6.70 0.82
N ALA A 157 -4.45 -6.52 1.90
CA ALA A 157 -3.13 -7.14 2.00
C ALA A 157 -3.20 -8.67 2.09
N LEU A 158 -4.20 -9.21 2.77
CA LEU A 158 -4.41 -10.66 2.87
C LEU A 158 -4.75 -11.31 1.53
N ALA A 159 -5.33 -10.56 0.60
CA ALA A 159 -5.75 -11.07 -0.71
C ALA A 159 -4.60 -11.60 -1.61
N GLN A 160 -3.34 -11.36 -1.23
CA GLN A 160 -2.18 -11.93 -1.92
C GLN A 160 -1.82 -13.36 -1.48
N TYR A 161 -2.44 -13.87 -0.37
CA TYR A 161 -2.08 -15.16 0.23
C TYR A 161 -3.15 -16.21 0.00
N ARG A 162 -2.87 -17.18 -0.88
CA ARG A 162 -3.79 -18.28 -1.23
C ARG A 162 -3.77 -19.38 -0.17
N GLU A 163 -4.25 -19.06 1.02
CA GLU A 163 -4.30 -19.97 2.16
C GLU A 163 -5.74 -20.14 2.64
N PRO A 164 -6.19 -21.38 2.96
CA PRO A 164 -7.53 -21.63 3.50
C PRO A 164 -7.88 -20.74 4.70
N ARG A 165 -6.94 -20.58 5.64
CA ARG A 165 -7.12 -19.74 6.83
C ARG A 165 -7.37 -18.27 6.50
N VAL A 166 -6.83 -17.78 5.38
CA VAL A 166 -7.04 -16.40 4.91
C VAL A 166 -8.47 -16.24 4.39
N VAL A 167 -8.96 -17.21 3.60
CA VAL A 167 -10.35 -17.20 3.12
C VAL A 167 -11.33 -17.23 4.29
N ASP A 168 -11.10 -18.10 5.29
CA ASP A 168 -11.93 -18.18 6.49
C ASP A 168 -11.94 -16.85 7.27
N ALA A 169 -10.78 -16.21 7.42
CA ALA A 169 -10.67 -14.92 8.10
C ALA A 169 -11.43 -13.82 7.35
N LEU A 170 -11.27 -13.73 6.02
CA LEU A 170 -11.97 -12.77 5.18
C LEU A 170 -13.49 -13.01 5.21
N ILE A 171 -13.95 -14.26 5.08
CA ILE A 171 -15.39 -14.56 5.17
C ILE A 171 -15.95 -14.16 6.53
N THR A 172 -15.18 -14.36 7.61
CA THR A 172 -15.59 -13.96 8.96
C THR A 172 -15.70 -12.44 9.09
N ALA A 173 -14.80 -11.70 8.45
CA ALA A 173 -14.75 -10.24 8.49
C ALA A 173 -15.87 -9.55 7.67
N LEU A 174 -16.67 -10.29 6.89
CA LEU A 174 -17.87 -9.73 6.24
C LEU A 174 -18.98 -9.32 7.22
N ASP A 175 -18.87 -9.69 8.49
CA ASP A 175 -19.75 -9.20 9.55
C ASP A 175 -19.20 -7.92 10.24
N ASP A 176 -18.22 -7.23 9.65
CA ASP A 176 -17.72 -5.97 10.19
C ASP A 176 -18.79 -4.88 10.19
N GLU A 177 -18.79 -4.04 11.21
CA GLU A 177 -19.72 -2.91 11.34
C GLU A 177 -19.50 -1.87 10.24
N SER A 178 -18.29 -1.78 9.69
CA SER A 178 -17.94 -0.83 8.63
C SER A 178 -18.22 -1.41 7.24
N VAL A 179 -19.06 -0.74 6.51
CA VAL A 179 -19.35 -1.06 5.10
C VAL A 179 -18.08 -0.95 4.24
N ALA A 180 -17.17 -0.03 4.57
CA ALA A 180 -15.90 0.12 3.85
C ALA A 180 -14.99 -1.10 4.03
N VAL A 181 -14.97 -1.71 5.23
CA VAL A 181 -14.26 -2.96 5.50
C VAL A 181 -14.90 -4.09 4.69
N ASN A 182 -16.23 -4.22 4.71
CA ASN A 182 -16.95 -5.27 3.98
C ASN A 182 -16.68 -5.20 2.47
N PHE A 183 -16.59 -4.01 1.87
CA PHE A 183 -16.17 -3.87 0.47
C PHE A 183 -14.71 -4.29 0.26
N GLY A 184 -13.79 -3.90 1.13
CA GLY A 184 -12.40 -4.33 1.06
C GLY A 184 -12.24 -5.86 1.17
N VAL A 185 -12.98 -6.48 2.08
CA VAL A 185 -13.04 -7.94 2.25
C VAL A 185 -13.60 -8.63 1.01
N ARG A 186 -14.73 -8.13 0.46
CA ARG A 186 -15.30 -8.67 -0.79
C ARG A 186 -14.29 -8.60 -1.93
N ASP A 187 -13.61 -7.46 -2.08
CA ASP A 187 -12.63 -7.27 -3.15
C ASP A 187 -11.42 -8.21 -2.97
N GLY A 188 -10.99 -8.42 -1.73
CA GLY A 188 -9.97 -9.42 -1.39
C GLY A 188 -10.40 -10.85 -1.74
N LEU A 189 -11.62 -11.22 -1.38
CA LEU A 189 -12.18 -12.54 -1.73
C LEU A 189 -12.30 -12.72 -3.25
N ARG A 190 -12.71 -11.68 -3.99
CA ARG A 190 -12.76 -11.71 -5.46
C ARG A 190 -11.37 -11.93 -6.08
N MET A 191 -10.35 -11.25 -5.60
CA MET A 191 -8.98 -11.44 -6.08
C MET A 191 -8.48 -12.87 -5.83
N LEU A 192 -8.75 -13.42 -4.64
CA LEU A 192 -8.34 -14.77 -4.27
C LEU A 192 -9.08 -15.86 -5.04
N THR A 193 -10.39 -15.71 -5.20
CA THR A 193 -11.27 -16.81 -5.63
C THR A 193 -11.84 -16.64 -7.04
N GLY A 194 -11.79 -15.42 -7.60
CA GLY A 194 -12.44 -15.08 -8.87
C GLY A 194 -13.97 -15.03 -8.79
N GLN A 195 -14.58 -15.22 -7.58
CA GLN A 195 -16.01 -15.16 -7.38
C GLN A 195 -16.44 -13.78 -6.91
N ASP A 196 -17.67 -13.37 -7.24
CA ASP A 196 -18.32 -12.19 -6.68
C ASP A 196 -19.69 -12.59 -6.12
N LEU A 197 -19.74 -12.89 -4.82
CA LEU A 197 -20.94 -13.31 -4.12
C LEU A 197 -21.55 -12.17 -3.26
N GLY A 198 -21.09 -10.91 -3.52
CA GLY A 198 -21.56 -9.74 -2.78
C GLY A 198 -21.03 -9.68 -1.35
N LEU A 199 -21.79 -9.06 -0.45
CA LEU A 199 -21.40 -8.79 0.93
C LEU A 199 -21.97 -9.79 1.93
N ALA A 200 -22.84 -10.71 1.50
CA ALA A 200 -23.52 -11.63 2.41
C ALA A 200 -22.59 -12.78 2.81
N ARG A 201 -22.14 -12.80 4.06
CA ARG A 201 -21.24 -13.84 4.61
C ARG A 201 -21.74 -15.27 4.35
N ARG A 202 -23.07 -15.49 4.50
CA ARG A 202 -23.69 -16.82 4.31
C ARG A 202 -23.44 -17.38 2.91
N ASP A 203 -23.46 -16.52 1.89
CA ASP A 203 -23.32 -16.95 0.49
C ASP A 203 -21.88 -17.37 0.20
N TRP A 204 -20.90 -16.64 0.75
CA TRP A 204 -19.49 -17.02 0.74
C TRP A 204 -19.23 -18.32 1.50
N GLN A 205 -19.84 -18.52 2.68
CA GLN A 205 -19.71 -19.75 3.44
C GLN A 205 -20.31 -20.95 2.71
N ALA A 206 -21.48 -20.80 2.08
CA ALA A 206 -22.12 -21.86 1.33
C ALA A 206 -21.24 -22.27 0.13
N TRP A 207 -20.76 -21.31 -0.62
CA TRP A 207 -19.84 -21.55 -1.74
C TRP A 207 -18.54 -22.22 -1.27
N TYR A 208 -17.88 -21.68 -0.24
CA TYR A 208 -16.61 -22.20 0.24
C TYR A 208 -16.70 -23.66 0.73
N ARG A 209 -17.83 -24.04 1.33
CA ARG A 209 -18.08 -25.43 1.74
C ARG A 209 -18.33 -26.36 0.55
N SER A 210 -18.81 -25.86 -0.57
CA SER A 210 -19.12 -26.65 -1.76
C SER A 210 -17.97 -26.81 -2.73
N THR A 211 -16.94 -25.94 -2.65
CA THR A 211 -15.79 -25.96 -3.57
C THR A 211 -14.63 -26.77 -3.02
N GLN A 212 -13.92 -27.51 -3.88
CA GLN A 212 -12.66 -28.19 -3.55
C GLN A 212 -11.43 -27.40 -4.03
N THR A 213 -11.63 -26.43 -4.91
CA THR A 213 -10.56 -25.65 -5.55
C THR A 213 -10.85 -24.15 -5.45
N PRO A 214 -10.85 -23.58 -4.23
CA PRO A 214 -11.30 -22.20 -4.02
C PRO A 214 -10.45 -21.14 -4.73
N PHE A 215 -9.23 -21.48 -5.14
CA PHE A 215 -8.29 -20.55 -5.77
C PHE A 215 -8.17 -20.72 -7.29
N ALA A 216 -8.92 -21.67 -7.90
CA ALA A 216 -8.76 -22.03 -9.31
C ALA A 216 -9.05 -20.87 -10.27
N ALA A 217 -10.02 -20.02 -9.97
CA ALA A 217 -10.44 -18.90 -10.80
C ALA A 217 -9.89 -17.54 -10.33
N GLY A 218 -9.00 -17.52 -9.34
CA GLY A 218 -8.40 -16.28 -8.82
C GLY A 218 -7.65 -15.50 -9.92
N THR A 219 -7.89 -14.19 -9.97
CA THR A 219 -7.39 -13.31 -11.05
C THR A 219 -5.92 -12.91 -10.90
N GLY A 220 -5.26 -13.35 -9.83
CA GLY A 220 -3.96 -12.86 -9.44
C GLY A 220 -4.05 -11.54 -8.65
N TYR A 221 -3.12 -11.35 -7.73
CA TYR A 221 -3.08 -10.16 -6.90
C TYR A 221 -2.28 -9.05 -7.57
N THR A 222 -2.85 -7.86 -7.61
CA THR A 222 -2.12 -6.61 -7.84
C THR A 222 -2.49 -5.65 -6.72
N PHE A 223 -1.50 -4.95 -6.17
CA PHE A 223 -1.80 -4.01 -5.09
C PHE A 223 -2.66 -2.84 -5.59
N PRO A 224 -3.62 -2.37 -4.76
CA PRO A 224 -4.42 -1.21 -5.09
C PRO A 224 -3.53 0.03 -5.22
N VAL A 225 -3.79 0.84 -6.25
CA VAL A 225 -3.10 2.09 -6.48
C VAL A 225 -4.06 3.26 -6.34
N PHE A 226 -3.56 4.36 -5.82
CA PHE A 226 -4.30 5.59 -5.76
C PHE A 226 -3.99 6.44 -7.00
N ASN A 227 -4.93 6.50 -7.93
CA ASN A 227 -4.87 7.36 -9.09
C ASN A 227 -5.90 8.47 -8.95
N ARG A 228 -5.48 9.71 -9.14
CA ARG A 228 -6.38 10.84 -9.28
C ARG A 228 -6.51 11.29 -10.72
N GLU A 229 -7.67 11.78 -11.07
CA GLU A 229 -7.86 12.43 -12.36
C GLU A 229 -6.99 13.69 -12.49
N LYS A 230 -6.61 13.98 -13.73
CA LYS A 230 -5.86 15.19 -14.04
C LYS A 230 -6.70 16.42 -13.76
N ARG A 231 -6.10 17.43 -13.13
CA ARG A 231 -6.69 18.75 -12.99
C ARG A 231 -6.55 19.53 -14.30
N ILE A 232 -7.41 20.56 -14.51
CA ILE A 232 -7.46 21.31 -15.76
C ILE A 232 -6.09 21.83 -16.22
N TRP A 233 -5.26 22.31 -15.29
CA TRP A 233 -3.91 22.80 -15.61
C TRP A 233 -2.88 21.72 -15.96
N GLU A 234 -3.14 20.46 -15.61
CA GLU A 234 -2.26 19.32 -15.94
C GLU A 234 -2.45 18.83 -17.39
N TYR A 235 -3.44 19.37 -18.10
CA TYR A 235 -3.57 19.19 -19.55
C TYR A 235 -2.72 20.19 -20.36
N VAL A 236 -2.13 21.19 -19.69
CA VAL A 236 -1.22 22.13 -20.35
C VAL A 236 0.13 21.44 -20.60
N PRO A 237 0.68 21.53 -21.83
CA PRO A 237 2.01 20.99 -22.10
C PRO A 237 3.06 21.52 -21.11
N PHE A 238 4.00 20.68 -20.73
CA PHE A 238 5.10 20.95 -19.78
C PHE A 238 4.71 21.08 -18.30
N MET A 239 3.44 20.96 -17.93
CA MET A 239 3.04 20.87 -16.52
C MET A 239 3.36 19.50 -15.94
N PRO A 240 3.82 19.44 -14.68
CA PRO A 240 4.05 18.17 -13.99
C PRO A 240 2.78 17.33 -13.98
N GLN A 241 2.91 16.07 -14.41
CA GLN A 241 1.79 15.12 -14.38
C GLN A 241 1.60 14.58 -12.96
N PRO A 242 0.37 14.18 -12.56
CA PRO A 242 0.16 13.52 -11.30
C PRO A 242 1.03 12.25 -11.23
N ALA A 243 1.68 12.04 -10.09
CA ALA A 243 2.42 10.82 -9.82
C ALA A 243 1.43 9.66 -9.55
N ASN A 244 0.77 9.20 -10.61
CA ASN A 244 -0.12 8.05 -10.53
C ASN A 244 0.72 6.77 -10.55
N GLU A 245 0.40 5.86 -9.63
CA GLU A 245 1.03 4.54 -9.58
C GLU A 245 0.39 3.62 -10.63
N THR A 246 1.17 2.71 -11.18
CA THR A 246 0.65 1.60 -11.99
C THR A 246 0.43 0.38 -11.11
N PRO A 247 -0.72 -0.35 -11.25
CA PRO A 247 -0.90 -1.61 -10.56
C PRO A 247 0.25 -2.57 -10.89
N ALA A 248 0.83 -3.18 -9.87
CA ALA A 248 1.94 -4.10 -10.02
C ALA A 248 1.82 -5.27 -9.03
N LEU A 249 2.62 -6.30 -9.25
CA LEU A 249 2.77 -7.40 -8.30
C LEU A 249 3.57 -6.92 -7.08
N PRO A 250 3.23 -7.38 -5.87
CA PRO A 250 4.07 -7.15 -4.69
C PRO A 250 5.49 -7.69 -4.89
N ALA A 251 6.47 -6.99 -4.34
CA ALA A 251 7.83 -7.50 -4.31
C ALA A 251 7.87 -8.84 -3.57
N GLY A 252 8.45 -9.86 -4.20
CA GLY A 252 8.51 -11.22 -3.67
C GLY A 252 7.36 -12.14 -4.12
N LEU A 253 6.31 -11.63 -4.73
CA LEU A 253 5.25 -12.46 -5.31
C LEU A 253 5.63 -12.84 -6.76
N SER A 254 5.70 -14.13 -7.03
CA SER A 254 5.99 -14.64 -8.37
C SER A 254 4.74 -14.64 -9.26
N PRO A 255 4.85 -14.32 -10.56
CA PRO A 255 3.73 -14.48 -11.50
C PRO A 255 3.18 -15.92 -11.56
N ILE A 256 4.01 -16.91 -11.26
CA ILE A 256 3.61 -18.34 -11.22
C ILE A 256 2.67 -18.58 -10.04
N ASP A 257 2.89 -17.93 -8.91
CA ASP A 257 2.03 -18.05 -7.72
C ASP A 257 0.64 -17.46 -7.96
N THR A 258 0.52 -16.52 -8.91
CA THR A 258 -0.76 -15.95 -9.34
C THR A 258 -1.48 -16.84 -10.35
N ALA A 259 -0.77 -17.65 -11.15
CA ALA A 259 -1.31 -18.50 -12.22
C ALA A 259 -1.59 -19.94 -11.77
N GLY A 260 -1.30 -20.30 -10.54
CA GLY A 260 -1.12 -21.67 -10.03
C GLY A 260 -2.36 -22.56 -9.92
N ALA A 261 -3.37 -22.42 -10.77
CA ALA A 261 -4.46 -23.39 -10.85
C ALA A 261 -4.91 -23.76 -12.27
N ALA A 262 -4.41 -23.12 -13.30
CA ALA A 262 -4.80 -23.45 -14.68
C ALA A 262 -4.04 -24.65 -15.29
N GLN A 263 -3.03 -25.19 -14.61
CA GLN A 263 -2.14 -26.22 -15.20
C GLN A 263 -2.23 -27.62 -14.59
N THR A 264 -3.16 -27.92 -13.71
CA THR A 264 -3.35 -29.29 -13.18
C THR A 264 -4.72 -29.89 -13.55
N ALA A 265 -5.28 -29.56 -14.70
CA ALA A 265 -6.26 -30.42 -15.32
C ALA A 265 -5.50 -31.54 -16.07
N PRO A 266 -5.63 -32.84 -15.68
CA PRO A 266 -5.04 -33.91 -16.45
C PRO A 266 -5.66 -33.88 -17.86
N ALA A 267 -4.79 -33.80 -18.87
CA ALA A 267 -5.21 -33.92 -20.27
C ALA A 267 -6.06 -35.17 -20.41
N ALA A 268 -7.31 -35.02 -20.80
CA ALA A 268 -8.19 -36.13 -21.12
C ALA A 268 -7.52 -36.98 -22.21
N GLN A 269 -7.14 -38.18 -21.87
CA GLN A 269 -6.62 -39.13 -22.83
C GLN A 269 -7.71 -39.40 -23.89
N PRO A 270 -7.40 -39.31 -25.18
CA PRO A 270 -8.36 -39.69 -26.22
C PRO A 270 -8.74 -41.16 -26.06
N ALA A 271 -10.04 -41.43 -26.02
CA ALA A 271 -10.60 -42.76 -25.98
C ALA A 271 -10.02 -43.56 -27.12
N GLN A 272 -9.28 -44.64 -26.80
CA GLN A 272 -8.85 -45.64 -27.80
C GLN A 272 -10.11 -46.38 -28.28
N THR A 273 -10.54 -46.11 -29.48
CA THR A 273 -11.51 -46.94 -30.18
C THR A 273 -10.82 -48.22 -30.58
N GLY A 274 -11.05 -49.29 -29.82
CA GLY A 274 -10.68 -50.64 -30.18
C GLY A 274 -11.55 -51.13 -31.37
N LYS A 275 -10.87 -51.66 -32.34
CA LYS A 275 -11.47 -52.50 -33.39
C LYS A 275 -11.77 -53.88 -32.84
#